data_f7f6c76351c7254bd91ad097769d3295
#
_entry.id   f7f6c76351c7254bd91ad097769d3295
#
_cell.length_a   1.000
_cell.length_b   1.000
_cell.length_c   1.000
_cell.angle_alpha   90.00
_cell.angle_beta   90.00
_cell.angle_gamma   90.00
#
_symmetry.space_group_name_H-M   'P 1'
#
loop_
_entity.id
_entity.type
_entity.pdbx_description
1 polymer ?
#
loop_
_entity_poly.entity_id
_entity_poly.type
_entity_poly.pdbx_seq_one_letter_code
_entity_poly.pdbx_strand_id
1 'polypeptide(L)'
;PVQIIFVMKSVLFKHRSIRKFLPTPIPEELLQECLEAASRASTCGNMQLYSLVVTRDRALRERLAPCHFNQPMVCEAPCVVTVCADVHRFTMWCEQRDADPAYDNFAWFLNASTDALLAAQNLCVEAEMHGLGICYLGTTIYTAGDISRILELPKGVIPVTTVVMGYPDESPALTDRLPLEAVVHYEKYTDYTAAEIDELWAEREESDLTKRLLEENGLPNLAKIFTERRY
;
A
#
# COMPACT_ATOMS: atom_id res chain seq x y z
N PRO A 1 -6.70 22.76 33.78
CA PRO A 1 -7.55 23.04 32.64
C PRO A 1 -7.00 22.27 31.43
N VAL A 2 -7.81 21.30 30.93
CA VAL A 2 -7.50 20.58 29.72
C VAL A 2 -7.66 21.58 28.58
N GLN A 3 -6.56 22.00 27.96
CA GLN A 3 -6.62 22.76 26.72
C GLN A 3 -7.28 21.86 25.66
N ILE A 4 -8.49 22.22 25.25
CA ILE A 4 -9.11 21.64 24.05
C ILE A 4 -8.31 22.19 22.87
N ILE A 5 -7.29 21.45 22.45
CA ILE A 5 -6.59 21.71 21.20
C ILE A 5 -7.60 21.35 20.11
N PHE A 6 -8.02 22.32 19.33
CA PHE A 6 -8.75 22.09 18.09
C PHE A 6 -7.79 21.37 17.14
N VAL A 7 -7.79 20.05 17.21
CA VAL A 7 -6.99 19.22 16.30
C VAL A 7 -7.69 19.29 14.95
N MET A 8 -7.11 19.97 13.98
CA MET A 8 -7.50 19.76 12.58
C MET A 8 -7.44 18.28 12.29
N LYS A 9 -8.51 17.72 11.72
CA LYS A 9 -8.51 16.30 11.35
C LYS A 9 -7.26 16.02 10.52
N SER A 10 -6.49 15.04 10.92
CA SER A 10 -5.24 14.66 10.26
C SER A 10 -5.50 14.28 8.79
N VAL A 11 -4.48 14.27 7.98
CA VAL A 11 -4.52 13.86 6.58
C VAL A 11 -5.14 12.45 6.41
N LEU A 12 -5.00 11.59 7.40
CA LEU A 12 -5.57 10.24 7.42
C LEU A 12 -7.09 10.21 7.19
N PHE A 13 -7.83 11.20 7.68
CA PHE A 13 -9.29 11.31 7.46
C PHE A 13 -9.67 11.88 6.10
N LYS A 14 -8.68 12.34 5.33
CA LYS A 14 -8.86 12.90 3.99
C LYS A 14 -8.27 12.00 2.91
N HIS A 15 -7.67 10.88 3.30
CA HIS A 15 -7.00 9.96 2.40
C HIS A 15 -7.88 9.51 1.23
N ARG A 16 -7.33 9.59 0.02
CA ARG A 16 -7.91 9.11 -1.24
C ARG A 16 -6.85 8.46 -2.09
N SER A 17 -7.17 7.36 -2.72
CA SER A 17 -6.31 6.81 -3.76
C SER A 17 -6.40 7.68 -5.02
N ILE A 18 -5.28 8.28 -5.41
CA ILE A 18 -5.15 9.12 -6.61
C ILE A 18 -4.59 8.27 -7.75
N ARG A 19 -5.26 8.29 -8.89
CA ARG A 19 -4.91 7.49 -10.07
C ARG A 19 -4.60 8.32 -11.31
N LYS A 20 -4.77 9.65 -11.24
CA LYS A 20 -4.38 10.60 -12.28
C LYS A 20 -3.42 11.61 -11.69
N PHE A 21 -2.32 11.83 -12.38
CA PHE A 21 -1.23 12.65 -11.88
C PHE A 21 -0.84 13.71 -12.91
N LEU A 22 -0.50 14.90 -12.41
CA LEU A 22 0.17 15.91 -13.21
C LEU A 22 1.58 15.41 -13.59
N PRO A 23 2.10 15.79 -14.77
CA PRO A 23 3.44 15.41 -15.19
C PRO A 23 4.56 16.13 -14.42
N THR A 24 4.20 16.96 -13.45
CA THR A 24 5.11 17.74 -12.63
C THR A 24 6.01 16.84 -11.79
N PRO A 25 7.33 16.92 -11.90
CA PRO A 25 8.25 16.14 -11.07
C PRO A 25 8.09 16.47 -9.58
N ILE A 26 8.30 15.50 -8.72
CA ILE A 26 8.42 15.73 -7.28
C ILE A 26 9.84 16.30 -7.04
N PRO A 27 9.96 17.45 -6.35
CA PRO A 27 11.25 17.99 -5.95
C PRO A 27 12.08 16.98 -5.16
N GLU A 28 13.39 16.98 -5.34
CA GLU A 28 14.27 16.02 -4.69
C GLU A 28 14.18 16.10 -3.16
N GLU A 29 14.17 17.32 -2.63
CA GLU A 29 14.09 17.57 -1.18
C GLU A 29 12.79 17.00 -0.59
N LEU A 30 11.66 17.19 -1.29
CA LEU A 30 10.38 16.63 -0.86
C LEU A 30 10.35 15.10 -0.92
N LEU A 31 10.94 14.52 -1.97
CA LEU A 31 11.04 13.06 -2.07
C LEU A 31 11.90 12.49 -0.95
N GLN A 32 13.03 13.13 -0.63
CA GLN A 32 13.90 12.71 0.48
C GLN A 32 13.17 12.80 1.82
N GLU A 33 12.42 13.87 2.08
CA GLU A 33 11.61 14.03 3.30
C GLU A 33 10.60 12.89 3.45
N CYS A 34 9.89 12.54 2.37
CA CYS A 34 8.97 11.39 2.37
C CYS A 34 9.69 10.06 2.64
N LEU A 35 10.89 9.85 2.07
CA LEU A 35 11.69 8.65 2.29
C LEU A 35 12.25 8.58 3.72
N GLU A 36 12.64 9.72 4.30
CA GLU A 36 13.04 9.79 5.71
C GLU A 36 11.87 9.46 6.64
N ALA A 37 10.68 10.00 6.37
CA ALA A 37 9.47 9.67 7.12
C ALA A 37 9.16 8.15 7.06
N ALA A 38 9.31 7.53 5.90
CA ALA A 38 9.22 6.08 5.75
C ALA A 38 10.19 5.34 6.68
N SER A 39 11.43 5.81 6.75
CA SER A 39 12.48 5.20 7.58
C SER A 39 12.23 5.32 9.09
N ARG A 40 11.32 6.19 9.50
CA ARG A 40 10.92 6.37 10.92
C ARG A 40 9.82 5.40 11.37
N ALA A 41 9.35 4.52 10.50
CA ALA A 41 8.40 3.48 10.87
C ALA A 41 8.98 2.53 11.94
N SER A 42 8.10 1.98 12.76
CA SER A 42 8.48 0.90 13.68
C SER A 42 8.86 -0.36 12.91
N THR A 43 9.89 -1.05 13.36
CA THR A 43 10.34 -2.32 12.79
C THR A 43 10.66 -3.34 13.87
N CYS A 44 10.56 -4.61 13.54
CA CYS A 44 10.85 -5.69 14.47
C CYS A 44 12.33 -5.65 14.89
N GLY A 45 12.59 -5.52 16.18
CA GLY A 45 13.95 -5.47 16.73
C GLY A 45 14.84 -4.36 16.16
N ASN A 46 14.26 -3.34 15.54
CA ASN A 46 14.96 -2.30 14.79
C ASN A 46 15.89 -2.86 13.67
N MET A 47 15.57 -4.04 13.16
CA MET A 47 16.35 -4.67 12.08
C MET A 47 16.12 -4.03 10.71
N GLN A 48 14.98 -3.34 10.53
CA GLN A 48 14.62 -2.60 9.32
C GLN A 48 14.67 -3.51 8.08
N LEU A 49 13.90 -4.60 8.13
CA LEU A 49 13.89 -5.67 7.12
C LEU A 49 13.08 -5.27 5.86
N TYR A 50 13.34 -4.10 5.33
CA TYR A 50 12.69 -3.60 4.12
C TYR A 50 13.64 -2.81 3.24
N SER A 51 13.29 -2.69 1.97
CA SER A 51 13.93 -1.80 1.01
C SER A 51 12.88 -1.10 0.16
N LEU A 52 13.18 0.14 -0.23
CA LEU A 52 12.36 0.97 -1.11
C LEU A 52 13.13 1.19 -2.41
N VAL A 53 12.58 0.70 -3.53
CA VAL A 53 13.15 0.94 -4.86
C VAL A 53 12.38 2.06 -5.52
N VAL A 54 13.00 3.22 -5.62
CA VAL A 54 12.40 4.43 -6.19
C VAL A 54 12.68 4.49 -7.69
N THR A 55 11.62 4.45 -8.49
CA THR A 55 11.68 4.47 -9.95
C THR A 55 11.10 5.78 -10.48
N ARG A 56 11.95 6.66 -11.00
CA ARG A 56 11.58 7.92 -11.69
C ARG A 56 11.84 7.87 -13.18
N ASP A 57 12.70 6.96 -13.62
CA ASP A 57 12.99 6.73 -15.03
C ASP A 57 11.74 6.22 -15.76
N ARG A 58 11.37 6.92 -16.83
CA ARG A 58 10.16 6.63 -17.61
C ARG A 58 10.24 5.27 -18.29
N ALA A 59 11.38 4.93 -18.87
CA ALA A 59 11.53 3.67 -19.59
C ALA A 59 11.43 2.48 -18.63
N LEU A 60 11.94 2.62 -17.40
CA LEU A 60 11.81 1.60 -16.37
C LEU A 60 10.36 1.47 -15.87
N ARG A 61 9.63 2.59 -15.73
CA ARG A 61 8.20 2.55 -15.38
C ARG A 61 7.36 1.89 -16.49
N GLU A 62 7.68 2.14 -17.76
CA GLU A 62 7.03 1.48 -18.91
C GLU A 62 7.30 -0.03 -18.91
N ARG A 63 8.48 -0.48 -18.48
CA ARG A 63 8.78 -1.92 -18.28
C ARG A 63 8.03 -2.53 -17.10
N LEU A 64 7.75 -1.77 -16.05
CA LEU A 64 6.96 -2.21 -14.89
C LEU A 64 5.45 -2.23 -15.15
N ALA A 65 4.95 -1.44 -16.09
CA ALA A 65 3.51 -1.31 -16.35
C ALA A 65 2.79 -2.65 -16.61
N PRO A 66 3.32 -3.60 -17.40
CA PRO A 66 2.70 -4.92 -17.55
C PRO A 66 2.57 -5.69 -16.24
N CYS A 67 3.51 -5.54 -15.31
CA CYS A 67 3.44 -6.16 -13.99
C CYS A 67 2.29 -5.62 -13.14
N HIS A 68 1.78 -4.45 -13.49
CA HIS A 68 0.64 -3.81 -12.86
C HIS A 68 -0.60 -3.78 -13.77
N PHE A 69 -0.73 -4.79 -14.66
CA PHE A 69 -1.86 -4.97 -15.58
C PHE A 69 -2.09 -3.75 -16.48
N ASN A 70 -1.01 -3.07 -16.85
CA ASN A 70 -1.00 -1.85 -17.65
C ASN A 70 -1.89 -0.72 -17.07
N GLN A 71 -1.99 -0.62 -15.76
CA GLN A 71 -2.69 0.50 -15.14
C GLN A 71 -1.98 1.82 -15.50
N PRO A 72 -2.68 2.80 -16.10
CA PRO A 72 -2.06 4.01 -16.68
C PRO A 72 -1.22 4.79 -15.67
N MET A 73 -1.65 4.82 -14.41
CA MET A 73 -0.97 5.55 -13.33
C MET A 73 0.48 5.12 -13.09
N VAL A 74 0.88 3.91 -13.49
CA VAL A 74 2.28 3.45 -13.38
C VAL A 74 3.21 4.27 -14.28
N CYS A 75 2.74 4.65 -15.46
CA CYS A 75 3.48 5.48 -16.41
C CYS A 75 3.25 6.99 -16.19
N GLU A 76 2.06 7.38 -15.75
CA GLU A 76 1.65 8.78 -15.58
C GLU A 76 2.23 9.40 -14.31
N ALA A 77 2.29 8.65 -13.19
CA ALA A 77 2.87 9.16 -11.96
C ALA A 77 4.37 9.46 -12.15
N PRO A 78 4.87 10.61 -11.67
CA PRO A 78 6.29 10.97 -11.79
C PRO A 78 7.21 10.07 -10.96
N CYS A 79 6.67 9.34 -9.98
CA CYS A 79 7.44 8.47 -9.10
C CYS A 79 6.66 7.19 -8.77
N VAL A 80 7.35 6.06 -8.86
CA VAL A 80 6.86 4.74 -8.45
C VAL A 80 7.83 4.19 -7.41
N VAL A 81 7.31 3.77 -6.26
CA VAL A 81 8.11 3.18 -5.18
C VAL A 81 7.70 1.73 -5.01
N THR A 82 8.57 0.81 -5.38
CA THR A 82 8.39 -0.62 -5.08
C THR A 82 8.92 -0.90 -3.69
N VAL A 83 8.04 -1.35 -2.82
CA VAL A 83 8.30 -1.63 -1.42
C VAL A 83 8.55 -3.11 -1.25
N CYS A 84 9.71 -3.46 -0.71
CA CYS A 84 10.17 -4.84 -0.63
C CYS A 84 10.37 -5.29 0.82
N ALA A 85 9.93 -6.50 1.14
CA ALA A 85 10.48 -7.25 2.26
C ALA A 85 11.94 -7.59 1.93
N ASP A 86 12.87 -7.27 2.82
CA ASP A 86 14.30 -7.41 2.59
C ASP A 86 14.99 -8.03 3.80
N VAL A 87 15.24 -9.32 3.73
CA VAL A 87 16.08 -10.04 4.70
C VAL A 87 17.53 -10.17 4.23
N HIS A 88 17.80 -9.84 2.97
CA HIS A 88 19.13 -9.99 2.35
C HIS A 88 20.20 -9.13 3.04
N ARG A 89 19.92 -7.84 3.20
CA ARG A 89 20.86 -6.92 3.85
C ARG A 89 21.24 -7.34 5.27
N PHE A 90 20.25 -7.80 6.04
CA PHE A 90 20.46 -8.27 7.41
C PHE A 90 21.22 -9.62 7.43
N THR A 91 20.90 -10.52 6.51
CA THR A 91 21.63 -11.78 6.32
C THR A 91 23.11 -11.53 6.04
N MET A 92 23.43 -10.66 5.08
CA MET A 92 24.82 -10.28 4.78
C MET A 92 25.55 -9.71 6.00
N TRP A 93 24.86 -8.89 6.79
CA TRP A 93 25.46 -8.35 8.02
C TRP A 93 25.74 -9.44 9.06
N CYS A 94 24.85 -10.42 9.23
CA CYS A 94 25.05 -11.57 10.10
C CYS A 94 26.25 -12.41 9.66
N GLU A 95 26.31 -12.76 8.38
CA GLU A 95 27.42 -13.54 7.79
C GLU A 95 28.78 -12.86 8.01
N GLN A 96 28.86 -11.55 7.88
CA GLN A 96 30.09 -10.78 8.18
C GLN A 96 30.46 -10.78 9.67
N ARG A 97 29.65 -11.35 10.53
CA ARG A 97 29.85 -11.45 11.99
C ARG A 97 29.87 -12.90 12.46
N ASP A 98 30.06 -13.84 11.55
CA ASP A 98 30.05 -15.28 11.83
C ASP A 98 28.75 -15.74 12.56
N ALA A 99 27.65 -15.03 12.30
CA ALA A 99 26.33 -15.37 12.80
C ALA A 99 25.54 -16.09 11.70
N ASP A 100 24.83 -17.15 12.06
CA ASP A 100 23.99 -17.94 11.13
C ASP A 100 22.53 -17.45 11.19
N PRO A 101 22.06 -16.67 10.20
CA PRO A 101 20.70 -16.17 10.18
C PRO A 101 19.77 -17.22 9.58
N ALA A 102 18.81 -17.70 10.38
CA ALA A 102 17.75 -18.60 9.90
C ALA A 102 16.52 -17.82 9.39
N TYR A 103 16.73 -16.87 8.46
CA TYR A 103 15.69 -15.94 7.98
C TYR A 103 15.12 -16.29 6.60
N ASP A 104 15.05 -17.56 6.25
CA ASP A 104 14.54 -18.06 4.97
C ASP A 104 13.17 -18.75 5.09
N ASN A 105 12.41 -18.42 6.12
CA ASN A 105 11.11 -19.04 6.41
C ASN A 105 9.96 -18.01 6.35
N PHE A 106 8.73 -18.53 6.36
CA PHE A 106 7.53 -17.71 6.27
C PHE A 106 7.39 -16.68 7.39
N ALA A 107 7.79 -16.99 8.62
CA ALA A 107 7.68 -16.06 9.74
C ALA A 107 8.56 -14.82 9.52
N TRP A 108 9.75 -14.97 8.96
CA TRP A 108 10.62 -13.85 8.62
C TRP A 108 10.15 -13.07 7.41
N PHE A 109 9.58 -13.74 6.42
CA PHE A 109 8.91 -13.04 5.32
C PHE A 109 7.75 -12.17 5.84
N LEU A 110 6.94 -12.69 6.77
CA LEU A 110 5.84 -11.93 7.37
C LEU A 110 6.36 -10.74 8.17
N ASN A 111 7.41 -10.90 8.99
CA ASN A 111 8.05 -9.81 9.73
C ASN A 111 8.58 -8.72 8.79
N ALA A 112 9.34 -9.11 7.78
CA ALA A 112 9.90 -8.18 6.80
C ALA A 112 8.80 -7.46 6.00
N SER A 113 7.72 -8.17 5.65
CA SER A 113 6.55 -7.57 4.98
C SER A 113 5.84 -6.56 5.89
N THR A 114 5.74 -6.85 7.18
CA THR A 114 5.16 -5.92 8.16
C THR A 114 5.99 -4.65 8.25
N ASP A 115 7.32 -4.76 8.41
CA ASP A 115 8.24 -3.62 8.41
C ASP A 115 8.08 -2.77 7.14
N ALA A 116 8.05 -3.44 5.98
CA ALA A 116 7.90 -2.81 4.68
C ALA A 116 6.58 -2.03 4.54
N LEU A 117 5.47 -2.62 4.96
CA LEU A 117 4.14 -1.99 4.88
C LEU A 117 3.99 -0.82 5.85
N LEU A 118 4.56 -0.89 7.04
CA LEU A 118 4.60 0.24 7.98
C LEU A 118 5.41 1.41 7.40
N ALA A 119 6.58 1.13 6.81
CA ALA A 119 7.38 2.15 6.13
C ALA A 119 6.64 2.77 4.93
N ALA A 120 5.95 1.95 4.12
CA ALA A 120 5.14 2.41 3.01
C ALA A 120 4.00 3.33 3.48
N GLN A 121 3.33 3.01 4.59
CA GLN A 121 2.27 3.85 5.11
C GLN A 121 2.79 5.19 5.61
N ASN A 122 3.94 5.24 6.29
CA ASN A 122 4.57 6.51 6.67
C ASN A 122 4.92 7.36 5.44
N LEU A 123 5.53 6.75 4.39
CA LEU A 123 5.78 7.42 3.11
C LEU A 123 4.52 8.07 2.55
N CYS A 124 3.41 7.33 2.54
CA CYS A 124 2.14 7.81 1.99
C CYS A 124 1.56 8.97 2.81
N VAL A 125 1.57 8.86 4.13
CA VAL A 125 1.07 9.92 5.02
C VAL A 125 1.85 11.19 4.84
N GLU A 126 3.19 11.12 4.81
CA GLU A 126 4.06 12.28 4.60
C GLU A 126 3.81 12.91 3.23
N ALA A 127 3.74 12.10 2.17
CA ALA A 127 3.42 12.58 0.83
C ALA A 127 2.09 13.34 0.79
N GLU A 128 1.03 12.80 1.41
CA GLU A 128 -0.27 13.45 1.48
C GLU A 128 -0.25 14.72 2.34
N MET A 129 0.57 14.80 3.39
CA MET A 129 0.76 16.03 4.19
C MET A 129 1.34 17.17 3.35
N HIS A 130 2.16 16.85 2.35
CA HIS A 130 2.72 17.80 1.39
C HIS A 130 1.88 18.00 0.12
N GLY A 131 0.64 17.49 0.11
CA GLY A 131 -0.29 17.66 -1.02
C GLY A 131 -0.03 16.77 -2.22
N LEU A 132 0.84 15.77 -2.08
CA LEU A 132 0.98 14.70 -3.09
C LEU A 132 -0.20 13.74 -2.99
N GLY A 133 -0.56 13.14 -4.12
CA GLY A 133 -1.47 12.01 -4.20
C GLY A 133 -0.70 10.70 -4.22
N ILE A 134 -1.29 9.65 -3.69
CA ILE A 134 -0.73 8.30 -3.69
C ILE A 134 -1.77 7.25 -4.10
N CYS A 135 -1.31 6.14 -4.62
CA CYS A 135 -2.11 4.93 -4.74
C CYS A 135 -1.26 3.68 -4.53
N TYR A 136 -1.75 2.77 -3.69
CA TYR A 136 -1.20 1.43 -3.55
C TYR A 136 -1.63 0.54 -4.72
N LEU A 137 -0.70 -0.24 -5.25
CA LEU A 137 -0.96 -1.21 -6.32
C LEU A 137 -0.97 -2.63 -5.75
N GLY A 138 -2.16 -3.18 -5.52
CA GLY A 138 -2.34 -4.55 -5.04
C GLY A 138 -1.86 -5.64 -6.02
N THR A 139 -1.61 -5.27 -7.27
CA THR A 139 -1.12 -6.16 -8.32
C THR A 139 0.30 -6.68 -8.08
N THR A 140 1.09 -6.02 -7.24
CA THR A 140 2.49 -6.35 -6.96
C THR A 140 2.71 -7.80 -6.57
N ILE A 141 1.87 -8.34 -5.69
CA ILE A 141 2.02 -9.71 -5.19
C ILE A 141 1.79 -10.79 -6.27
N TYR A 142 0.98 -10.49 -7.30
CA TYR A 142 0.70 -11.43 -8.39
C TYR A 142 1.86 -11.57 -9.37
N THR A 143 2.68 -10.54 -9.48
CA THR A 143 3.76 -10.41 -10.47
C THR A 143 5.11 -10.14 -9.81
N ALA A 144 5.24 -10.43 -8.52
CA ALA A 144 6.44 -10.14 -7.74
C ALA A 144 7.74 -10.70 -8.38
N GLY A 145 7.67 -11.87 -9.01
CA GLY A 145 8.80 -12.49 -9.72
C GLY A 145 9.24 -11.67 -10.95
N ASP A 146 8.31 -11.11 -11.71
CA ASP A 146 8.61 -10.28 -12.87
C ASP A 146 9.17 -8.92 -12.44
N ILE A 147 8.58 -8.32 -11.40
CA ILE A 147 9.10 -7.09 -10.78
C ILE A 147 10.52 -7.29 -10.28
N SER A 148 10.78 -8.39 -9.57
CA SER A 148 12.12 -8.72 -9.07
C SER A 148 13.14 -8.82 -10.19
N ARG A 149 12.78 -9.40 -11.33
CA ARG A 149 13.65 -9.53 -12.49
C ARG A 149 13.91 -8.18 -13.16
N ILE A 150 12.88 -7.33 -13.30
CA ILE A 150 12.99 -5.99 -13.90
C ILE A 150 13.86 -5.07 -13.04
N LEU A 151 13.70 -5.14 -11.72
CA LEU A 151 14.42 -4.30 -10.75
C LEU A 151 15.73 -4.94 -10.26
N GLU A 152 16.11 -6.12 -10.79
CA GLU A 152 17.36 -6.82 -10.45
C GLU A 152 17.50 -7.09 -8.95
N LEU A 153 16.38 -7.46 -8.29
CA LEU A 153 16.36 -7.69 -6.86
C LEU A 153 17.12 -8.98 -6.52
N PRO A 154 18.01 -8.98 -5.50
CA PRO A 154 18.72 -10.18 -5.09
C PRO A 154 17.80 -11.15 -4.35
N LYS A 155 18.29 -12.40 -4.16
CA LYS A 155 17.60 -13.37 -3.31
C LYS A 155 17.40 -12.81 -1.90
N GLY A 156 16.22 -12.98 -1.34
CA GLY A 156 15.87 -12.45 -0.01
C GLY A 156 15.27 -11.04 -0.04
N VAL A 157 15.11 -10.44 -1.24
CA VAL A 157 14.36 -9.18 -1.44
C VAL A 157 13.13 -9.46 -2.30
N ILE A 158 11.94 -9.27 -1.73
CA ILE A 158 10.67 -9.65 -2.35
C ILE A 158 9.73 -8.44 -2.39
N PRO A 159 9.23 -8.02 -3.56
CA PRO A 159 8.23 -6.97 -3.66
C PRO A 159 6.94 -7.36 -2.94
N VAL A 160 6.45 -6.52 -2.03
CA VAL A 160 5.22 -6.78 -1.28
C VAL A 160 4.10 -5.80 -1.64
N THR A 161 4.47 -4.59 -2.04
CA THR A 161 3.52 -3.60 -2.59
C THR A 161 4.26 -2.58 -3.45
N THR A 162 3.50 -1.82 -4.21
CA THR A 162 4.02 -0.68 -4.98
C THR A 162 3.15 0.53 -4.70
N VAL A 163 3.76 1.69 -4.56
CA VAL A 163 3.08 2.97 -4.40
C VAL A 163 3.43 3.85 -5.60
N VAL A 164 2.42 4.35 -6.30
CA VAL A 164 2.60 5.45 -7.24
C VAL A 164 2.33 6.76 -6.52
N MET A 165 3.12 7.80 -6.80
CA MET A 165 2.99 9.10 -6.14
C MET A 165 3.32 10.27 -7.06
N GLY A 166 2.65 11.40 -6.84
CA GLY A 166 2.83 12.62 -7.63
C GLY A 166 1.78 13.68 -7.26
N TYR A 167 1.82 14.82 -7.92
CA TYR A 167 0.77 15.83 -7.75
C TYR A 167 -0.53 15.34 -8.38
N PRO A 168 -1.67 15.38 -7.64
CA PRO A 168 -2.93 14.85 -8.13
C PRO A 168 -3.50 15.71 -9.27
N ASP A 169 -4.02 15.06 -10.32
CA ASP A 169 -4.81 15.66 -11.41
C ASP A 169 -6.29 15.23 -11.31
N GLU A 170 -6.74 14.87 -10.12
CA GLU A 170 -8.12 14.51 -9.83
C GLU A 170 -8.43 14.75 -8.35
N SER A 171 -9.71 14.84 -8.04
CA SER A 171 -10.20 14.95 -6.65
C SER A 171 -11.39 13.99 -6.47
N PRO A 172 -11.15 12.68 -6.38
CA PRO A 172 -12.21 11.71 -6.19
C PRO A 172 -12.91 11.90 -4.84
N ALA A 173 -14.14 11.44 -4.72
CA ALA A 173 -14.84 11.37 -3.44
C ALA A 173 -14.10 10.46 -2.45
N LEU A 174 -14.35 10.66 -1.17
CA LEU A 174 -13.90 9.70 -0.15
C LEU A 174 -14.58 8.35 -0.39
N THR A 175 -13.78 7.29 -0.33
CA THR A 175 -14.34 5.94 -0.35
C THR A 175 -14.97 5.61 1.00
N ASP A 176 -16.04 4.83 0.96
CA ASP A 176 -16.68 4.26 2.14
C ASP A 176 -15.73 3.40 2.98
N ARG A 177 -16.11 3.20 4.20
CA ARG A 177 -15.48 2.23 5.11
C ARG A 177 -16.60 1.46 5.81
N LEU A 178 -16.35 0.21 6.14
CA LEU A 178 -17.22 -0.50 7.06
C LEU A 178 -17.26 0.26 8.39
N PRO A 179 -18.38 0.17 9.14
CA PRO A 179 -18.47 0.78 10.46
C PRO A 179 -17.39 0.23 11.41
N LEU A 180 -17.04 0.99 12.43
CA LEU A 180 -15.89 0.67 13.29
C LEU A 180 -16.05 -0.67 14.00
N GLU A 181 -17.24 -1.02 14.38
CA GLU A 181 -17.62 -2.30 14.99
C GLU A 181 -17.38 -3.52 14.11
N ALA A 182 -17.21 -3.33 12.80
CA ALA A 182 -16.82 -4.40 11.89
C ALA A 182 -15.32 -4.77 11.97
N VAL A 183 -14.51 -3.95 12.61
CA VAL A 183 -13.04 -4.14 12.64
C VAL A 183 -12.45 -3.94 14.03
N VAL A 184 -13.22 -3.48 15.00
CA VAL A 184 -12.78 -3.23 16.37
C VAL A 184 -13.51 -4.12 17.35
N HIS A 185 -12.76 -4.93 18.07
CA HIS A 185 -13.26 -5.77 19.16
C HIS A 185 -12.59 -5.34 20.46
N TYR A 186 -13.36 -5.25 21.55
CA TYR A 186 -12.85 -4.90 22.85
C TYR A 186 -12.57 -6.18 23.66
N GLU A 187 -11.40 -6.25 24.28
CA GLU A 187 -10.90 -7.35 25.10
C GLU A 187 -10.73 -8.68 24.36
N LYS A 188 -11.72 -9.12 23.60
CA LYS A 188 -11.72 -10.39 22.85
C LYS A 188 -12.40 -10.23 21.52
N TYR A 189 -12.00 -11.06 20.57
CA TYR A 189 -12.74 -11.19 19.31
C TYR A 189 -14.14 -11.71 19.60
N THR A 190 -15.14 -11.03 19.03
CA THR A 190 -16.56 -11.45 19.06
C THR A 190 -16.93 -11.82 17.63
N ASP A 191 -17.43 -13.04 17.44
CA ASP A 191 -17.88 -13.50 16.13
C ASP A 191 -19.22 -12.87 15.76
N TYR A 192 -19.54 -12.87 14.48
CA TYR A 192 -20.72 -12.23 13.93
C TYR A 192 -21.81 -13.24 13.64
N THR A 193 -23.06 -12.87 13.89
CA THR A 193 -24.24 -13.55 13.35
C THR A 193 -24.46 -13.14 11.89
N ALA A 194 -25.25 -13.93 11.16
CA ALA A 194 -25.62 -13.59 9.78
C ALA A 194 -26.30 -12.22 9.67
N ALA A 195 -27.18 -11.88 10.63
CA ALA A 195 -27.87 -10.59 10.64
C ALA A 195 -26.92 -9.41 10.85
N GLU A 196 -25.92 -9.54 11.73
CA GLU A 196 -24.91 -8.52 11.95
C GLU A 196 -24.03 -8.33 10.69
N ILE A 197 -23.67 -9.40 10.00
CA ILE A 197 -22.95 -9.30 8.72
C ILE A 197 -23.78 -8.54 7.69
N ASP A 198 -25.07 -8.85 7.54
CA ASP A 198 -25.95 -8.15 6.61
C ASP A 198 -26.04 -6.65 6.94
N GLU A 199 -26.13 -6.29 8.24
CA GLU A 199 -26.17 -4.90 8.69
C GLU A 199 -24.84 -4.15 8.39
N LEU A 200 -23.69 -4.77 8.68
CA LEU A 200 -22.38 -4.19 8.44
C LEU A 200 -22.09 -3.88 6.97
N TRP A 201 -22.68 -4.62 6.04
CA TRP A 201 -22.45 -4.46 4.60
C TRP A 201 -23.59 -3.72 3.87
N ALA A 202 -24.73 -3.46 4.54
CA ALA A 202 -25.94 -2.91 3.92
C ALA A 202 -25.67 -1.62 3.15
N GLU A 203 -25.04 -0.63 3.76
CA GLU A 203 -24.74 0.67 3.12
C GLU A 203 -23.93 0.49 1.83
N ARG A 204 -22.91 -0.37 1.85
CA ARG A 204 -22.06 -0.66 0.70
C ARG A 204 -22.82 -1.41 -0.38
N GLU A 205 -23.65 -2.39 -0.02
CA GLU A 205 -24.42 -3.17 -0.99
C GLU A 205 -25.52 -2.33 -1.65
N GLU A 206 -26.11 -1.39 -0.93
CA GLU A 206 -27.15 -0.48 -1.44
C GLU A 206 -26.58 0.73 -2.22
N SER A 207 -25.27 0.94 -2.20
CA SER A 207 -24.63 2.08 -2.86
C SER A 207 -24.84 2.08 -4.38
N ASP A 208 -24.90 3.28 -4.97
CA ASP A 208 -25.01 3.44 -6.43
C ASP A 208 -23.80 2.87 -7.18
N LEU A 209 -22.64 2.84 -6.52
CA LEU A 209 -21.46 2.19 -7.07
C LEU A 209 -21.68 0.68 -7.19
N THR A 210 -22.19 0.04 -6.14
CA THR A 210 -22.48 -1.39 -6.15
C THR A 210 -23.52 -1.72 -7.21
N LYS A 211 -24.62 -0.97 -7.29
CA LYS A 211 -25.67 -1.17 -8.32
C LYS A 211 -25.09 -1.16 -9.73
N ARG A 212 -24.26 -0.15 -10.05
CA ARG A 212 -23.58 -0.09 -11.36
C ARG A 212 -22.66 -1.29 -11.60
N LEU A 213 -21.87 -1.71 -10.59
CA LEU A 213 -21.00 -2.87 -10.71
C LEU A 213 -21.79 -4.17 -10.94
N LEU A 214 -22.96 -4.33 -10.33
CA LEU A 214 -23.83 -5.49 -10.55
C LEU A 214 -24.35 -5.51 -11.99
N GLU A 215 -24.81 -4.38 -12.51
CA GLU A 215 -25.26 -4.24 -13.89
C GLU A 215 -24.16 -4.52 -14.91
N GLU A 216 -22.98 -3.91 -14.72
CA GLU A 216 -21.81 -4.08 -15.61
C GLU A 216 -21.31 -5.53 -15.68
N ASN A 217 -21.38 -6.27 -14.56
CA ASN A 217 -20.86 -7.63 -14.47
C ASN A 217 -21.92 -8.72 -14.64
N GLY A 218 -23.21 -8.37 -14.63
CA GLY A 218 -24.30 -9.33 -14.72
C GLY A 218 -24.34 -10.32 -13.54
N LEU A 219 -23.91 -9.89 -12.34
CA LEU A 219 -23.82 -10.73 -11.15
C LEU A 219 -24.84 -10.28 -10.09
N PRO A 220 -25.35 -11.21 -9.26
CA PRO A 220 -26.47 -10.93 -8.36
C PRO A 220 -26.09 -10.13 -7.10
N ASN A 221 -24.83 -10.11 -6.69
CA ASN A 221 -24.39 -9.41 -5.50
C ASN A 221 -22.89 -9.04 -5.57
N LEU A 222 -22.48 -8.13 -4.69
CA LEU A 222 -21.13 -7.60 -4.65
C LEU A 222 -20.08 -8.67 -4.28
N ALA A 223 -20.42 -9.61 -3.39
CA ALA A 223 -19.53 -10.68 -2.98
C ALA A 223 -19.10 -11.56 -4.19
N LYS A 224 -20.04 -11.85 -5.11
CA LYS A 224 -19.72 -12.58 -6.34
C LYS A 224 -18.83 -11.78 -7.28
N ILE A 225 -18.94 -10.47 -7.34
CA ILE A 225 -18.02 -9.65 -8.13
C ILE A 225 -16.58 -9.80 -7.59
N PHE A 226 -16.40 -9.76 -6.28
CA PHE A 226 -15.09 -9.92 -5.66
C PHE A 226 -14.51 -11.31 -5.89
N THR A 227 -15.31 -12.35 -5.80
CA THR A 227 -14.82 -13.75 -5.87
C THR A 227 -14.72 -14.31 -7.29
N GLU A 228 -15.52 -13.80 -8.24
CA GLU A 228 -15.60 -14.36 -9.60
C GLU A 228 -14.98 -13.45 -10.68
N ARG A 229 -14.73 -12.17 -10.39
CA ARG A 229 -14.27 -11.19 -11.40
C ARG A 229 -13.03 -10.39 -11.02
N ARG A 230 -12.76 -10.18 -9.74
CA ARG A 230 -11.71 -9.24 -9.29
C ARG A 230 -10.54 -9.89 -8.57
N TYR A 231 -10.72 -11.03 -7.93
CA TYR A 231 -9.68 -11.68 -7.12
C TYR A 231 -9.62 -13.20 -7.34
#